data_9f796612366667c64cf08b7c95282019
#
_entry.id   9f796612366667c64cf08b7c95282019
#
_cell.length_a   1.000
_cell.length_b   1.000
_cell.length_c   1.000
_cell.angle_alpha   90.00
_cell.angle_beta   90.00
_cell.angle_gamma   90.00
#
_symmetry.space_group_name_H-M   'P 1'
#
loop_
_entity.id
_entity.type
_entity.pdbx_description
1 polymer ?
#
loop_
_entity_poly.entity_id
_entity_poly.type
_entity_poly.pdbx_seq_one_letter_code
_entity_poly.pdbx_strand_id
1 'polypeptide(L)'
;MNDVTDLQFADQVVPTSNIVACFAEGTRIRIERGNVAVETLRPGDHAFAQLAKGLAEIVWIGRRRVDCLRHPRPQLVWPVRIATGAFAENLPARDLYLSPDHALYVDGALIPVKHLINGTTIGQVRLGAISYFHLELPRHDILLAEHLPVESYLDIGDRSVFGNAGVATTLHPDFASRIWEAEGCAPLVITGPTLTAVRRRLHQRAAALAAAESRQPRAWPMLG
;
A
#
# COMPACT_ATOMS: atom_id res chain seq x y z
N MET A 1 11.24 5.14 45.86
CA MET A 1 11.19 3.95 45.02
C MET A 1 10.41 4.31 43.79
N ASN A 2 11.11 4.67 42.72
CA ASN A 2 10.51 5.12 41.45
C ASN A 2 10.57 3.92 40.49
N ASP A 3 9.40 3.40 40.22
CA ASP A 3 9.21 2.36 39.21
C ASP A 3 9.24 3.03 37.82
N VAL A 4 10.36 2.90 37.14
CA VAL A 4 10.52 3.36 35.76
C VAL A 4 9.96 2.26 34.88
N THR A 5 8.75 2.44 34.42
CA THR A 5 8.09 1.58 33.44
C THR A 5 8.94 1.52 32.18
N ASP A 6 9.54 0.37 31.98
CA ASP A 6 10.32 -0.05 30.82
C ASP A 6 9.40 -0.05 29.58
N LEU A 7 9.49 1.01 28.80
CA LEU A 7 8.89 1.07 27.46
C LEU A 7 9.76 0.19 26.55
N GLN A 8 9.42 -1.09 26.50
CA GLN A 8 9.94 -1.99 25.48
C GLN A 8 9.56 -1.47 24.10
N PHE A 9 10.51 -0.80 23.47
CA PHE A 9 10.50 -0.59 22.02
C PHE A 9 10.53 -1.98 21.38
N ALA A 10 9.38 -2.42 20.86
CA ALA A 10 9.30 -3.63 20.07
C ALA A 10 10.27 -3.46 18.87
N ASP A 11 11.17 -4.40 18.76
CA ASP A 11 12.18 -4.55 17.73
C ASP A 11 11.52 -4.37 16.34
N GLN A 12 11.69 -3.21 15.71
CA GLN A 12 11.14 -2.93 14.39
C GLN A 12 12.01 -3.66 13.38
N VAL A 13 11.64 -4.89 13.07
CA VAL A 13 12.24 -5.65 11.99
C VAL A 13 11.85 -4.99 10.67
N VAL A 14 12.76 -4.18 10.11
CA VAL A 14 12.63 -3.68 8.75
C VAL A 14 12.71 -4.90 7.81
N PRO A 15 11.71 -5.11 6.96
CA PRO A 15 11.70 -6.26 6.07
C PRO A 15 12.88 -6.19 5.09
N THR A 16 13.79 -7.16 5.21
CA THR A 16 14.95 -7.36 4.30
C THR A 16 14.54 -7.99 2.95
N SER A 17 13.29 -7.82 2.54
CA SER A 17 12.85 -8.31 1.24
C SER A 17 13.02 -7.19 0.20
N ASN A 18 13.71 -7.48 -0.92
CA ASN A 18 13.81 -6.61 -2.10
C ASN A 18 12.45 -6.37 -2.79
N ILE A 19 11.38 -6.24 -2.00
CA ILE A 19 10.02 -6.04 -2.47
C ILE A 19 9.61 -4.65 -2.04
N VAL A 20 9.75 -3.75 -3.00
CA VAL A 20 9.40 -2.34 -2.82
C VAL A 20 7.89 -2.19 -2.82
N ALA A 21 7.38 -1.31 -1.97
CA ALA A 21 6.01 -0.85 -1.98
C ALA A 21 5.62 -0.32 -3.37
N CYS A 22 4.56 -0.82 -4.01
CA CYS A 22 4.17 -0.42 -5.37
C CYS A 22 2.65 -0.46 -5.58
N PHE A 23 2.17 0.46 -6.42
CA PHE A 23 0.84 0.44 -7.03
C PHE A 23 0.85 -0.46 -8.27
N ALA A 24 -0.20 -1.25 -8.49
CA ALA A 24 -0.39 -1.92 -9.77
C ALA A 24 -0.85 -0.93 -10.85
N GLU A 25 -0.52 -1.23 -12.12
CA GLU A 25 -1.05 -0.56 -13.30
C GLU A 25 -2.58 -0.43 -13.24
N GLY A 26 -3.13 0.72 -13.66
CA GLY A 26 -4.55 1.04 -13.61
C GLY A 26 -5.03 1.64 -12.29
N THR A 27 -4.19 1.65 -11.23
CA THR A 27 -4.51 2.33 -9.96
C THR A 27 -4.67 3.83 -10.18
N ARG A 28 -5.78 4.41 -9.70
CA ARG A 28 -6.01 5.84 -9.82
C ARG A 28 -5.53 6.59 -8.58
N ILE A 29 -4.66 7.55 -8.81
CA ILE A 29 -4.09 8.43 -7.80
C ILE A 29 -4.79 9.79 -7.87
N ARG A 30 -5.13 10.37 -6.72
CA ARG A 30 -5.70 11.71 -6.62
C ARG A 30 -4.62 12.76 -6.87
N ILE A 31 -4.79 13.51 -7.93
CA ILE A 31 -3.91 14.63 -8.30
C ILE A 31 -4.75 15.90 -8.48
N GLU A 32 -4.11 17.04 -8.75
CA GLU A 32 -4.77 18.34 -8.96
C GLU A 32 -5.93 18.28 -9.98
N ARG A 33 -5.72 17.59 -11.12
CA ARG A 33 -6.73 17.44 -12.19
C ARG A 33 -7.70 16.26 -11.99
N GLY A 34 -7.76 15.63 -10.80
CA GLY A 34 -8.67 14.54 -10.46
C GLY A 34 -7.98 13.20 -10.20
N ASN A 35 -8.71 12.09 -10.38
CA ASN A 35 -8.17 10.74 -10.20
C ASN A 35 -7.60 10.22 -11.52
N VAL A 36 -6.28 10.02 -11.59
CA VAL A 36 -5.54 9.69 -12.81
C VAL A 36 -4.82 8.36 -12.65
N ALA A 37 -4.82 7.53 -13.69
CA ALA A 37 -4.15 6.23 -13.68
C ALA A 37 -2.64 6.40 -13.52
N VAL A 38 -2.05 5.61 -12.60
CA VAL A 38 -0.65 5.76 -12.15
C VAL A 38 0.36 5.66 -13.29
N GLU A 39 0.10 4.82 -14.28
CA GLU A 39 0.96 4.64 -15.46
C GLU A 39 1.02 5.87 -16.38
N THR A 40 0.05 6.77 -16.26
CA THR A 40 -0.01 8.00 -17.08
C THR A 40 0.60 9.21 -16.40
N LEU A 41 0.95 9.09 -15.11
CA LEU A 41 1.58 10.14 -14.33
C LEU A 41 3.02 10.40 -14.80
N ARG A 42 3.48 11.62 -14.57
CA ARG A 42 4.85 12.08 -14.89
C ARG A 42 5.44 12.88 -13.73
N PRO A 43 6.76 12.88 -13.55
CA PRO A 43 7.41 13.86 -12.70
C PRO A 43 6.97 15.28 -13.11
N GLY A 44 6.68 16.12 -12.11
CA GLY A 44 6.07 17.44 -12.30
C GLY A 44 4.54 17.47 -12.12
N ASP A 45 3.82 16.33 -12.18
CA ASP A 45 2.41 16.28 -11.77
C ASP A 45 2.29 16.53 -10.25
N HIS A 46 1.18 17.15 -9.81
CA HIS A 46 0.95 17.48 -8.41
C HIS A 46 -0.09 16.55 -7.79
N ALA A 47 0.37 15.68 -6.88
CA ALA A 47 -0.49 14.76 -6.15
C ALA A 47 -0.99 15.39 -4.83
N PHE A 48 -2.19 14.98 -4.39
CA PHE A 48 -2.68 15.35 -3.07
C PHE A 48 -1.90 14.61 -2.00
N ALA A 49 -1.18 15.36 -1.15
CA ALA A 49 -0.41 14.89 -0.01
C ALA A 49 -1.21 15.13 1.28
N GLN A 50 -1.66 14.05 1.91
CA GLN A 50 -2.67 14.11 2.98
C GLN A 50 -2.12 14.76 4.26
N LEU A 51 -0.87 14.45 4.64
CA LEU A 51 -0.29 14.98 5.87
C LEU A 51 0.16 16.42 5.69
N ALA A 52 0.69 16.77 4.52
CA ALA A 52 0.99 18.16 4.15
C ALA A 52 -0.28 18.99 3.91
N LYS A 53 -1.46 18.35 3.81
CA LYS A 53 -2.77 19.00 3.56
C LYS A 53 -2.79 19.88 2.31
N GLY A 54 -2.10 19.43 1.25
CA GLY A 54 -1.97 20.19 0.02
C GLY A 54 -1.55 19.37 -1.17
N LEU A 55 -1.15 20.05 -2.22
CA LEU A 55 -0.56 19.42 -3.40
C LEU A 55 0.95 19.35 -3.23
N ALA A 56 1.54 18.23 -3.62
CA ALA A 56 2.99 18.02 -3.66
C ALA A 56 3.39 17.51 -5.05
N GLU A 57 4.50 18.01 -5.56
CA GLU A 57 5.05 17.59 -6.85
C GLU A 57 5.52 16.13 -6.77
N ILE A 58 5.18 15.34 -7.79
CA ILE A 58 5.77 14.01 -7.98
C ILE A 58 7.17 14.22 -8.55
N VAL A 59 8.21 13.97 -7.74
CA VAL A 59 9.61 14.19 -8.14
C VAL A 59 10.20 13.01 -8.88
N TRP A 60 9.68 11.80 -8.64
CA TRP A 60 10.13 10.60 -9.32
C TRP A 60 9.03 9.54 -9.37
N ILE A 61 9.08 8.69 -10.41
CA ILE A 61 8.17 7.56 -10.60
C ILE A 61 8.99 6.32 -10.89
N GLY A 62 9.01 5.38 -9.94
CA GLY A 62 9.58 4.03 -10.14
C GLY A 62 8.66 3.19 -11.02
N ARG A 63 9.25 2.46 -11.97
CA ARG A 63 8.51 1.53 -12.86
C ARG A 63 9.21 0.18 -12.87
N ARG A 64 8.43 -0.89 -12.67
CA ARG A 64 8.94 -2.26 -12.68
C ARG A 64 7.91 -3.21 -13.27
N ARG A 65 8.30 -4.02 -14.27
CA ARG A 65 7.52 -5.17 -14.72
C ARG A 65 8.06 -6.44 -14.08
N VAL A 66 7.18 -7.23 -13.50
CA VAL A 66 7.54 -8.50 -12.82
C VAL A 66 6.88 -9.66 -13.57
N ASP A 67 7.68 -10.63 -13.99
CA ASP A 67 7.21 -11.94 -14.43
C ASP A 67 7.04 -12.82 -13.18
N CYS A 68 5.79 -12.95 -12.75
CA CYS A 68 5.47 -13.69 -11.53
C CYS A 68 5.64 -15.19 -11.71
N LEU A 69 5.54 -15.72 -12.94
CA LEU A 69 5.70 -17.16 -13.21
C LEU A 69 7.15 -17.60 -13.07
N ARG A 70 8.10 -16.70 -13.40
CA ARG A 70 9.54 -16.96 -13.31
C ARG A 70 10.15 -16.52 -11.98
N HIS A 71 9.37 -15.85 -11.13
CA HIS A 71 9.89 -15.37 -9.85
C HIS A 71 10.09 -16.56 -8.88
N PRO A 72 11.28 -16.70 -8.23
CA PRO A 72 11.57 -17.85 -7.36
C PRO A 72 10.64 -17.98 -6.16
N ARG A 73 10.03 -16.87 -5.75
CA ARG A 73 9.02 -16.79 -4.67
C ARG A 73 7.85 -15.92 -5.13
N PRO A 74 6.93 -16.42 -5.99
CA PRO A 74 5.90 -15.60 -6.62
C PRO A 74 4.95 -14.94 -5.60
N GLN A 75 4.72 -15.57 -4.45
CA GLN A 75 3.91 -15.01 -3.36
C GLN A 75 4.47 -13.69 -2.79
N LEU A 76 5.73 -13.39 -3.00
CA LEU A 76 6.32 -12.12 -2.59
C LEU A 76 6.00 -10.98 -3.57
N VAL A 77 5.60 -11.29 -4.80
CA VAL A 77 5.36 -10.30 -5.86
C VAL A 77 3.92 -10.29 -6.37
N TRP A 78 3.11 -11.30 -6.07
CA TRP A 78 1.68 -11.25 -6.38
C TRP A 78 1.01 -10.10 -5.66
N PRO A 79 0.19 -9.29 -6.35
CA PRO A 79 -0.50 -8.18 -5.70
C PRO A 79 -1.51 -8.66 -4.67
N VAL A 80 -1.70 -7.82 -3.66
CA VAL A 80 -2.84 -7.92 -2.76
C VAL A 80 -3.95 -7.05 -3.30
N ARG A 81 -5.10 -7.66 -3.58
CA ARG A 81 -6.33 -6.97 -3.93
C ARG A 81 -7.04 -6.53 -2.67
N ILE A 82 -7.45 -5.28 -2.63
CA ILE A 82 -8.36 -4.70 -1.65
C ILE A 82 -9.65 -4.44 -2.41
N ALA A 83 -10.72 -5.17 -2.08
CA ALA A 83 -12.01 -5.04 -2.76
C ALA A 83 -12.63 -3.66 -2.52
N THR A 84 -13.39 -3.18 -3.49
CA THR A 84 -14.24 -2.00 -3.36
C THR A 84 -15.05 -2.07 -2.06
N GLY A 85 -15.02 -0.99 -1.27
CA GLY A 85 -15.78 -0.91 -0.02
C GLY A 85 -15.23 -1.73 1.15
N ALA A 86 -14.02 -2.35 1.04
CA ALA A 86 -13.44 -3.19 2.09
C ALA A 86 -13.20 -2.46 3.42
N PHE A 87 -12.93 -1.16 3.40
CA PHE A 87 -12.71 -0.33 4.59
C PHE A 87 -13.96 0.41 5.05
N ALA A 88 -14.69 1.01 4.12
CA ALA A 88 -15.95 1.71 4.33
C ALA A 88 -16.74 1.73 3.03
N GLU A 89 -17.94 2.30 3.02
CA GLU A 89 -18.70 2.49 1.79
C GLU A 89 -17.88 3.32 0.79
N ASN A 90 -17.71 2.82 -0.45
CA ASN A 90 -16.88 3.41 -1.48
C ASN A 90 -15.40 3.63 -1.09
N LEU A 91 -14.88 2.87 -0.12
CA LEU A 91 -13.48 2.95 0.29
C LEU A 91 -12.82 1.54 0.35
N PRO A 92 -11.91 1.21 -0.60
CA PRO A 92 -11.60 1.96 -1.81
C PRO A 92 -12.79 2.10 -2.76
N ALA A 93 -12.77 3.12 -3.63
CA ALA A 93 -13.83 3.40 -4.60
C ALA A 93 -13.92 2.35 -5.72
N ARG A 94 -12.81 1.68 -5.99
CA ARG A 94 -12.64 0.56 -6.92
C ARG A 94 -11.67 -0.44 -6.28
N ASP A 95 -11.61 -1.65 -6.81
CA ASP A 95 -10.60 -2.62 -6.40
C ASP A 95 -9.20 -2.00 -6.54
N LEU A 96 -8.46 -2.00 -5.43
CA LEU A 96 -7.09 -1.50 -5.37
C LEU A 96 -6.11 -2.67 -5.29
N TYR A 97 -5.07 -2.64 -6.13
CA TYR A 97 -4.05 -3.66 -6.17
C TYR A 97 -2.69 -3.06 -5.78
N LEU A 98 -2.08 -3.61 -4.74
CA LEU A 98 -0.81 -3.17 -4.19
C LEU A 98 0.17 -4.34 -4.10
N SER A 99 1.48 -4.06 -4.16
CA SER A 99 2.47 -5.05 -3.74
C SER A 99 2.33 -5.38 -2.25
N PRO A 100 2.71 -6.59 -1.79
CA PRO A 100 2.46 -7.03 -0.41
C PRO A 100 3.00 -6.12 0.69
N ASP A 101 4.13 -5.47 0.43
CA ASP A 101 4.81 -4.61 1.41
C ASP A 101 4.34 -3.14 1.38
N HIS A 102 3.48 -2.77 0.42
CA HIS A 102 2.96 -1.40 0.34
C HIS A 102 2.05 -1.11 1.53
N ALA A 103 2.35 -0.05 2.27
CA ALA A 103 1.60 0.25 3.48
C ALA A 103 0.39 1.17 3.22
N LEU A 104 -0.70 0.84 3.90
CA LEU A 104 -1.90 1.67 4.02
C LEU A 104 -1.77 2.53 5.27
N TYR A 105 -2.19 3.78 5.19
CA TYR A 105 -2.27 4.67 6.34
C TYR A 105 -3.63 4.51 7.04
N VAL A 106 -3.60 3.88 8.21
CA VAL A 106 -4.80 3.57 9.00
C VAL A 106 -4.55 3.91 10.46
N ASP A 107 -5.46 4.65 11.09
CA ASP A 107 -5.39 5.02 12.52
C ASP A 107 -4.06 5.69 12.92
N GLY A 108 -3.49 6.52 12.04
CA GLY A 108 -2.23 7.22 12.31
C GLY A 108 -0.97 6.38 12.10
N ALA A 109 -1.09 5.18 11.55
CA ALA A 109 0.02 4.25 11.33
C ALA A 109 0.06 3.74 9.88
N LEU A 110 1.25 3.39 9.42
CA LEU A 110 1.49 2.68 8.16
C LEU A 110 1.48 1.18 8.42
N ILE A 111 0.59 0.45 7.75
CA ILE A 111 0.44 -0.99 7.89
C ILE A 111 0.61 -1.65 6.52
N PRO A 112 1.67 -2.45 6.28
CA PRO A 112 1.83 -3.17 5.02
C PRO A 112 0.63 -4.06 4.75
N VAL A 113 0.09 -3.98 3.53
CA VAL A 113 -1.20 -4.61 3.17
C VAL A 113 -1.21 -6.13 3.37
N LYS A 114 -0.06 -6.79 3.27
CA LYS A 114 0.08 -8.21 3.56
C LYS A 114 -0.40 -8.60 4.97
N HIS A 115 -0.26 -7.70 5.95
CA HIS A 115 -0.72 -7.92 7.32
C HIS A 115 -2.23 -7.72 7.50
N LEU A 116 -2.92 -7.20 6.49
CA LEU A 116 -4.37 -6.94 6.49
C LEU A 116 -5.17 -7.99 5.70
N ILE A 117 -4.51 -8.98 5.10
CA ILE A 117 -5.17 -10.07 4.35
C ILE A 117 -6.16 -10.78 5.28
N ASN A 118 -7.43 -10.86 4.83
CA ASN A 118 -8.52 -11.51 5.55
C ASN A 118 -9.17 -12.66 4.77
N GLY A 119 -8.66 -12.97 3.56
CA GLY A 119 -9.12 -14.07 2.72
C GLY A 119 -10.46 -13.83 2.01
N THR A 120 -11.10 -12.69 2.22
CA THR A 120 -12.40 -12.33 1.62
C THR A 120 -12.31 -11.02 0.83
N THR A 121 -12.34 -9.87 1.51
CA THR A 121 -12.26 -8.55 0.87
C THR A 121 -10.82 -8.08 0.62
N ILE A 122 -9.85 -8.68 1.31
CA ILE A 122 -8.42 -8.40 1.11
C ILE A 122 -7.70 -9.74 0.95
N GLY A 123 -7.07 -9.94 -0.20
CA GLY A 123 -6.40 -11.20 -0.51
C GLY A 123 -5.42 -11.11 -1.66
N GLN A 124 -4.45 -12.01 -1.68
CA GLN A 124 -3.50 -12.10 -2.78
C GLN A 124 -4.14 -12.66 -4.05
N VAL A 125 -3.76 -12.07 -5.20
CA VAL A 125 -4.20 -12.52 -6.53
C VAL A 125 -3.01 -13.07 -7.30
N ARG A 126 -3.16 -14.30 -7.80
CA ARG A 126 -2.16 -14.96 -8.65
C ARG A 126 -2.24 -14.39 -10.06
N LEU A 127 -1.15 -13.79 -10.52
CA LEU A 127 -1.01 -13.25 -11.87
C LEU A 127 0.23 -13.83 -12.54
N GLY A 128 0.22 -13.93 -13.88
CA GLY A 128 1.39 -14.33 -14.65
C GLY A 128 2.46 -13.26 -14.73
N ALA A 129 2.04 -12.00 -14.84
CA ALA A 129 2.92 -10.83 -14.83
C ALA A 129 2.15 -9.61 -14.30
N ILE A 130 2.89 -8.60 -13.83
CA ILE A 130 2.32 -7.35 -13.33
C ILE A 130 3.28 -6.18 -13.60
N SER A 131 2.73 -5.01 -13.93
CA SER A 131 3.45 -3.74 -13.95
C SER A 131 3.21 -2.99 -12.65
N TYR A 132 4.29 -2.61 -11.98
CA TYR A 132 4.28 -1.90 -10.72
C TYR A 132 4.85 -0.48 -10.87
N PHE A 133 4.27 0.44 -10.12
CA PHE A 133 4.65 1.85 -10.08
C PHE A 133 4.81 2.30 -8.64
N HIS A 134 5.76 3.22 -8.37
CA HIS A 134 5.83 3.91 -7.10
C HIS A 134 6.07 5.40 -7.33
N LEU A 135 5.48 6.24 -6.48
CA LEU A 135 5.48 7.69 -6.61
C LEU A 135 6.24 8.30 -5.44
N GLU A 136 7.26 9.09 -5.76
CA GLU A 136 8.05 9.84 -4.78
C GLU A 136 7.61 11.30 -4.76
N LEU A 137 7.45 11.82 -3.56
CA LEU A 137 7.23 13.22 -3.26
C LEU A 137 8.51 13.83 -2.65
N PRO A 138 8.64 15.17 -2.54
CA PRO A 138 9.79 15.81 -1.91
C PRO A 138 9.98 15.41 -0.43
N ARG A 139 8.92 14.94 0.21
CA ARG A 139 8.92 14.34 1.55
C ARG A 139 7.99 13.14 1.54
N HIS A 140 8.31 12.13 2.33
CA HIS A 140 7.43 10.99 2.54
C HIS A 140 6.08 11.47 3.07
N ASP A 141 4.98 11.10 2.41
CA ASP A 141 3.62 11.53 2.75
C ASP A 141 2.60 10.45 2.34
N ILE A 142 1.34 10.73 2.52
CA ILE A 142 0.22 9.83 2.21
C ILE A 142 -0.50 10.33 0.95
N LEU A 143 -0.55 9.46 -0.05
CA LEU A 143 -1.31 9.63 -1.28
C LEU A 143 -2.72 9.04 -1.14
N LEU A 144 -3.63 9.42 -2.02
CA LEU A 144 -4.95 8.79 -2.14
C LEU A 144 -4.99 7.94 -3.40
N ALA A 145 -5.00 6.61 -3.22
CA ALA A 145 -5.14 5.62 -4.27
C ALA A 145 -6.53 4.98 -4.20
N GLU A 146 -7.34 5.09 -5.24
CA GLU A 146 -8.75 4.72 -5.25
C GLU A 146 -9.49 5.26 -4.00
N HIS A 147 -9.12 6.47 -3.56
CA HIS A 147 -9.55 7.19 -2.35
C HIS A 147 -8.99 6.64 -1.03
N LEU A 148 -8.30 5.51 -1.04
CA LEU A 148 -7.70 4.93 0.17
C LEU A 148 -6.34 5.60 0.44
N PRO A 149 -6.03 5.97 1.71
CA PRO A 149 -4.74 6.52 2.07
C PRO A 149 -3.63 5.48 2.01
N VAL A 150 -2.59 5.75 1.22
CA VAL A 150 -1.46 4.84 0.95
C VAL A 150 -0.17 5.64 0.97
N GLU A 151 0.93 5.05 1.44
CA GLU A 151 2.23 5.73 1.49
C GLU A 151 2.74 6.16 0.10
N SER A 152 3.47 7.27 0.04
CA SER A 152 4.35 7.60 -1.09
C SER A 152 5.66 6.81 -0.97
N TYR A 153 6.54 6.91 -1.99
CA TYR A 153 7.84 6.27 -1.92
C TYR A 153 8.77 7.02 -0.93
N LEU A 154 9.42 6.24 -0.06
CA LEU A 154 10.55 6.67 0.74
C LEU A 154 11.80 5.95 0.22
N ASP A 155 12.81 6.70 -0.26
CA ASP A 155 14.05 6.12 -0.74
C ASP A 155 14.92 5.62 0.42
N ILE A 156 14.84 4.34 0.67
CA ILE A 156 15.69 3.64 1.65
C ILE A 156 16.90 2.96 1.00
N GLY A 157 17.28 3.39 -0.22
CA GLY A 157 18.39 2.82 -0.98
C GLY A 157 18.00 1.62 -1.84
N ASP A 158 16.71 1.47 -2.13
CA ASP A 158 16.18 0.33 -2.88
C ASP A 158 15.67 0.68 -4.29
N ARG A 159 15.94 1.91 -4.78
CA ARG A 159 15.58 2.32 -6.16
C ARG A 159 16.10 1.38 -7.24
N SER A 160 17.21 0.66 -6.97
CA SER A 160 17.81 -0.30 -7.92
C SER A 160 16.86 -1.40 -8.39
N VAL A 161 15.77 -1.66 -7.68
CA VAL A 161 14.77 -2.66 -8.09
C VAL A 161 13.85 -2.17 -9.22
N PHE A 162 13.89 -0.87 -9.54
CA PHE A 162 13.09 -0.29 -10.63
C PHE A 162 13.90 -0.23 -11.92
N GLY A 163 13.24 -0.49 -13.05
CA GLY A 163 13.88 -0.50 -14.36
C GLY A 163 14.40 0.87 -14.83
N ASN A 164 13.96 1.95 -14.20
CA ASN A 164 14.36 3.34 -14.47
C ASN A 164 15.12 3.98 -13.29
N ALA A 165 15.64 3.17 -12.36
CA ALA A 165 16.56 3.62 -11.33
C ALA A 165 17.90 4.02 -12.00
N GLY A 166 18.44 5.15 -11.67
CA GLY A 166 19.79 5.54 -12.10
C GLY A 166 20.89 4.57 -11.59
N VAL A 167 22.06 5.07 -11.26
CA VAL A 167 23.12 4.23 -10.67
C VAL A 167 22.65 3.66 -9.33
N ALA A 168 22.57 2.33 -9.25
CA ALA A 168 22.11 1.64 -8.07
C ALA A 168 23.11 1.75 -6.92
N THR A 169 22.66 2.25 -5.77
CA THR A 169 23.40 2.13 -4.51
C THR A 169 22.59 1.24 -3.58
N THR A 170 23.12 0.07 -3.24
CA THR A 170 22.50 -0.80 -2.24
C THR A 170 22.96 -0.36 -0.86
N LEU A 171 22.07 0.12 -0.03
CA LEU A 171 22.37 0.48 1.36
C LEU A 171 22.29 -0.75 2.28
N HIS A 172 23.08 -0.70 3.36
CA HIS A 172 23.02 -1.72 4.40
C HIS A 172 21.63 -1.67 5.12
N PRO A 173 21.03 -2.81 5.53
CA PRO A 173 19.72 -2.85 6.20
C PRO A 173 19.57 -1.89 7.38
N ASP A 174 20.63 -1.72 8.19
CA ASP A 174 20.61 -0.77 9.33
C ASP A 174 20.47 0.67 8.88
N PHE A 175 20.93 1.02 7.67
CA PHE A 175 20.76 2.35 7.10
C PHE A 175 19.32 2.60 6.66
N ALA A 176 18.69 1.61 6.06
CA ALA A 176 17.29 1.66 5.68
C ALA A 176 16.38 1.92 6.89
N SER A 177 16.64 1.25 8.02
CA SER A 177 15.92 1.46 9.29
C SER A 177 16.05 2.90 9.79
N ARG A 178 17.27 3.44 9.76
CA ARG A 178 17.54 4.81 10.21
C ARG A 178 16.89 5.86 9.32
N ILE A 179 16.86 5.64 8.00
CA ILE A 179 16.14 6.53 7.08
C ILE A 179 14.64 6.50 7.40
N TRP A 180 14.08 5.30 7.60
CA TRP A 180 12.66 5.18 7.97
C TRP A 180 12.34 5.88 9.28
N GLU A 181 13.17 5.73 10.32
CA GLU A 181 13.00 6.40 11.60
C GLU A 181 13.11 7.93 11.51
N ALA A 182 13.97 8.44 10.62
CA ALA A 182 14.22 9.87 10.46
C ALA A 182 13.23 10.57 9.52
N GLU A 183 12.80 9.90 8.46
CA GLU A 183 12.09 10.51 7.32
C GLU A 183 10.72 9.89 7.06
N GLY A 184 10.39 8.78 7.72
CA GLY A 184 9.07 8.13 7.62
C GLY A 184 7.95 9.06 8.11
N CYS A 185 6.89 9.21 7.32
CA CYS A 185 5.79 10.15 7.63
C CYS A 185 4.87 9.68 8.76
N ALA A 186 4.91 8.40 9.13
CA ALA A 186 4.14 7.81 10.22
C ALA A 186 4.79 6.49 10.71
N PRO A 187 4.45 6.03 11.94
CA PRO A 187 4.97 4.77 12.48
C PRO A 187 4.59 3.57 11.60
N LEU A 188 5.56 2.69 11.31
CA LEU A 188 5.31 1.42 10.63
C LEU A 188 4.86 0.38 11.66
N VAL A 189 3.69 -0.21 11.45
CA VAL A 189 3.07 -1.18 12.38
C VAL A 189 2.89 -2.52 11.69
N ILE A 190 3.60 -3.54 12.17
CA ILE A 190 3.54 -4.92 11.67
C ILE A 190 3.02 -5.93 12.73
N THR A 191 2.89 -5.49 13.97
CA THR A 191 2.38 -6.27 15.12
C THR A 191 1.66 -5.37 16.11
N GLY A 192 1.10 -5.95 17.16
CA GLY A 192 0.56 -5.22 18.32
C GLY A 192 -0.92 -4.85 18.24
N PRO A 193 -1.40 -4.05 19.21
CA PRO A 193 -2.82 -3.79 19.41
C PRO A 193 -3.47 -3.02 18.27
N THR A 194 -2.76 -2.07 17.67
CA THR A 194 -3.27 -1.28 16.51
C THR A 194 -3.58 -2.20 15.34
N LEU A 195 -2.63 -3.06 14.93
CA LEU A 195 -2.85 -4.03 13.86
C LEU A 195 -4.03 -4.96 14.18
N THR A 196 -4.10 -5.46 15.41
CA THR A 196 -5.19 -6.35 15.85
C THR A 196 -6.55 -5.66 15.76
N ALA A 197 -6.65 -4.40 16.16
CA ALA A 197 -7.88 -3.61 16.09
C ALA A 197 -8.32 -3.38 14.63
N VAL A 198 -7.37 -3.00 13.74
CA VAL A 198 -7.65 -2.80 12.32
C VAL A 198 -8.13 -4.10 11.67
N ARG A 199 -7.43 -5.22 11.89
CA ARG A 199 -7.82 -6.54 11.35
C ARG A 199 -9.22 -6.93 11.81
N ARG A 200 -9.56 -6.75 13.09
CA ARG A 200 -10.90 -7.04 13.61
C ARG A 200 -11.99 -6.24 12.87
N ARG A 201 -11.78 -4.93 12.67
CA ARG A 201 -12.74 -4.08 11.91
C ARG A 201 -12.90 -4.56 10.47
N LEU A 202 -11.80 -4.90 9.80
CA LEU A 202 -11.83 -5.41 8.43
C LEU A 202 -12.56 -6.76 8.32
N HIS A 203 -12.37 -7.66 9.26
CA HIS A 203 -13.15 -8.92 9.33
C HIS A 203 -14.64 -8.67 9.55
N GLN A 204 -15.01 -7.77 10.47
CA GLN A 204 -16.40 -7.39 10.70
C GLN A 204 -17.03 -6.77 9.45
N ARG A 205 -16.29 -5.88 8.76
CA ARG A 205 -16.75 -5.27 7.51
C ARG A 205 -16.95 -6.31 6.42
N ALA A 206 -16.01 -7.23 6.23
CA ALA A 206 -16.10 -8.31 5.26
C ALA A 206 -17.34 -9.20 5.50
N ALA A 207 -17.61 -9.55 6.76
CA ALA A 207 -18.79 -10.31 7.12
C ALA A 207 -20.10 -9.54 6.81
N ALA A 208 -20.12 -8.23 7.08
CA ALA A 208 -21.28 -7.38 6.78
C ALA A 208 -21.53 -7.27 5.26
N LEU A 209 -20.48 -7.16 4.43
CA LEU A 209 -20.60 -7.14 2.97
C LEU A 209 -21.14 -8.47 2.44
N ALA A 210 -20.60 -9.60 2.88
CA ALA A 210 -21.08 -10.92 2.48
C ALA A 210 -22.55 -11.16 2.87
N ALA A 211 -22.98 -10.68 4.05
CA ALA A 211 -24.37 -10.74 4.48
C ALA A 211 -25.30 -9.84 3.65
N ALA A 212 -24.82 -8.70 3.17
CA ALA A 212 -25.57 -7.80 2.29
C ALA A 212 -25.76 -8.41 0.90
N GLU A 213 -24.72 -8.99 0.32
CA GLU A 213 -24.77 -9.69 -0.98
C GLU A 213 -25.72 -10.89 -0.96
N SER A 214 -25.75 -11.65 0.14
CA SER A 214 -26.65 -12.82 0.27
C SER A 214 -28.14 -12.43 0.42
N ARG A 215 -28.42 -11.16 0.80
CA ARG A 215 -29.80 -10.64 0.92
C ARG A 215 -30.33 -10.02 -0.37
N GLN A 216 -29.49 -9.74 -1.37
CA GLN A 216 -29.95 -9.27 -2.68
C GLN A 216 -30.58 -10.44 -3.43
N PRO A 217 -31.88 -10.42 -3.80
CA PRO A 217 -32.50 -11.46 -4.58
C PRO A 217 -31.76 -11.51 -5.93
N ARG A 218 -31.28 -12.70 -6.33
CA ARG A 218 -30.76 -12.93 -7.68
C ARG A 218 -31.88 -12.55 -8.65
N ALA A 219 -31.71 -11.44 -9.38
CA ALA A 219 -32.62 -11.10 -10.45
C ALA A 219 -32.61 -12.26 -11.45
N TRP A 220 -33.73 -12.97 -11.52
CA TRP A 220 -33.92 -14.03 -12.50
C TRP A 220 -33.94 -13.38 -13.90
N PRO A 221 -33.15 -13.85 -14.87
CA PRO A 221 -33.27 -13.34 -16.22
C PRO A 221 -34.68 -13.68 -16.72
N MET A 222 -35.49 -12.64 -16.96
CA MET A 222 -36.74 -12.78 -17.66
C MET A 222 -36.42 -13.25 -19.09
N LEU A 223 -36.69 -14.52 -19.37
CA LEU A 223 -36.65 -15.04 -20.72
C LEU A 223 -37.80 -14.38 -21.49
N GLY A 224 -37.46 -13.46 -22.42
CA GLY A 224 -38.33 -12.92 -23.45
C GLY A 224 -38.10 -13.67 -24.75
#